data_83dcb6673bec84cd6f94c22c2077451f
#
_entry.id   83dcb6673bec84cd6f94c22c2077451f
#
_cell.length_a   1.000
_cell.length_b   1.000
_cell.length_c   1.000
_cell.angle_alpha   90.00
_cell.angle_beta   90.00
_cell.angle_gamma   90.00
#
_symmetry.space_group_name_H-M   'P 1'
#
loop_
_entity.id
_entity.type
_entity.pdbx_description
1 polymer ?
#
loop_
_entity_poly.entity_id
_entity_poly.type
_entity_poly.pdbx_seq_one_letter_code
_entity_poly.pdbx_strand_id
1 'polypeptide(L)'
;FFPRLNIVLTVRGTGETRSINGPVPYMVETAVNLLAERLRTADGFAYPLRACHEAVVNALQHRDYSPEGRGSQVRIDLFDDRLEILNPGGFFRAAVYNRQIHGLAALRNANLTRILECTPCPDADERPGTVLEPGTQGLLLIDEALEAAGRPRAVVHDWVSAVSLVFFREERIVHWTDFEYDLTTALSERDSIALTEIVRCSGLSRSTVLAKLRRMIDAGL
;
A
#
# COMPACT_ATOMS: atom_id res chain seq x y z
N PHE A 1 -26.72 -1.63 -0.64
CA PHE A 1 -26.21 -0.29 -0.40
C PHE A 1 -25.03 -0.31 0.58
N PHE A 2 -23.91 0.31 0.18
CA PHE A 2 -22.67 0.40 0.97
C PHE A 2 -22.42 1.88 1.32
N PRO A 3 -22.80 2.35 2.50
CA PRO A 3 -22.86 3.77 2.84
C PRO A 3 -21.50 4.48 2.86
N ARG A 4 -20.39 3.75 2.90
CA ARG A 4 -19.03 4.29 2.86
C ARG A 4 -18.18 3.66 1.75
N LEU A 5 -18.82 3.24 0.66
CA LEU A 5 -18.10 2.85 -0.56
C LEU A 5 -17.69 4.12 -1.30
N ASN A 6 -16.59 4.68 -0.87
CA ASN A 6 -15.96 5.85 -1.48
C ASN A 6 -14.46 5.85 -1.21
N ILE A 7 -13.76 6.68 -1.96
CA ILE A 7 -12.36 7.02 -1.69
C ILE A 7 -12.33 8.42 -1.06
N VAL A 8 -11.53 8.60 -0.05
CA VAL A 8 -11.19 9.93 0.49
C VAL A 8 -9.72 10.20 0.20
N LEU A 9 -9.46 11.20 -0.63
CA LEU A 9 -8.12 11.67 -0.94
C LEU A 9 -7.82 12.94 -0.14
N THR A 10 -6.73 12.94 0.61
CA THR A 10 -6.29 14.08 1.42
C THR A 10 -4.87 14.48 1.06
N VAL A 11 -4.64 15.75 0.76
CA VAL A 11 -3.31 16.35 0.62
C VAL A 11 -2.89 16.89 2.00
N ARG A 12 -1.98 16.20 2.66
CA ARG A 12 -1.64 16.47 4.07
C ARG A 12 -0.96 17.80 4.29
N GLY A 13 -0.18 18.30 3.32
CA GLY A 13 0.46 19.61 3.41
C GLY A 13 -0.51 20.79 3.41
N THR A 14 -1.62 20.70 2.65
CA THR A 14 -2.64 21.76 2.54
C THR A 14 -3.90 21.50 3.36
N GLY A 15 -4.11 20.24 3.78
CA GLY A 15 -5.37 19.79 4.41
C GLY A 15 -6.54 19.64 3.44
N GLU A 16 -6.32 19.83 2.13
CA GLU A 16 -7.37 19.64 1.12
C GLU A 16 -7.84 18.20 1.12
N THR A 17 -9.16 18.02 1.18
CA THR A 17 -9.78 16.69 1.20
C THR A 17 -10.87 16.61 0.13
N ARG A 18 -10.86 15.50 -0.63
CA ARG A 18 -11.86 15.19 -1.66
C ARG A 18 -12.47 13.81 -1.39
N SER A 19 -13.79 13.76 -1.41
CA SER A 19 -14.54 12.50 -1.37
C SER A 19 -14.97 12.11 -2.80
N ILE A 20 -14.54 10.93 -3.23
CA ILE A 20 -14.81 10.38 -4.56
C ILE A 20 -15.85 9.28 -4.38
N ASN A 21 -17.04 9.49 -4.94
CA ASN A 21 -18.19 8.60 -4.82
C ASN A 21 -18.64 8.17 -6.23
N GLY A 22 -19.06 6.92 -6.37
CA GLY A 22 -19.58 6.41 -7.64
C GLY A 22 -19.27 4.93 -7.87
N PRO A 23 -19.48 4.45 -9.11
CA PRO A 23 -19.02 3.10 -9.50
C PRO A 23 -17.51 2.98 -9.38
N VAL A 24 -17.02 1.74 -9.11
CA VAL A 24 -15.59 1.48 -8.92
C VAL A 24 -14.72 2.02 -10.06
N PRO A 25 -15.04 1.79 -11.36
CA PRO A 25 -14.24 2.32 -12.45
C PRO A 25 -14.12 3.86 -12.43
N TYR A 26 -15.21 4.55 -12.17
CA TYR A 26 -15.22 6.01 -12.05
C TYR A 26 -14.38 6.49 -10.84
N MET A 27 -14.46 5.79 -9.71
CA MET A 27 -13.66 6.13 -8.54
C MET A 27 -12.17 5.95 -8.80
N VAL A 28 -11.77 4.88 -9.49
CA VAL A 28 -10.38 4.63 -9.90
C VAL A 28 -9.88 5.76 -10.79
N GLU A 29 -10.59 6.03 -11.88
CA GLU A 29 -10.22 7.08 -12.84
C GLU A 29 -10.09 8.44 -12.17
N THR A 30 -11.11 8.84 -11.39
CA THR A 30 -11.12 10.13 -10.70
C THR A 30 -9.97 10.24 -9.71
N ALA A 31 -9.69 9.18 -8.93
CA ALA A 31 -8.58 9.18 -7.97
C ALA A 31 -7.23 9.30 -8.66
N VAL A 32 -7.01 8.56 -9.75
CA VAL A 32 -5.76 8.60 -10.51
C VAL A 32 -5.55 9.97 -11.17
N ASN A 33 -6.61 10.57 -11.73
CA ASN A 33 -6.53 11.90 -12.33
C ASN A 33 -6.20 12.97 -11.29
N LEU A 34 -6.83 12.94 -10.11
CA LEU A 34 -6.49 13.84 -9.00
C LEU A 34 -5.05 13.63 -8.50
N LEU A 35 -4.58 12.38 -8.43
CA LEU A 35 -3.18 12.10 -8.11
C LEU A 35 -2.24 12.63 -9.20
N ALA A 36 -2.56 12.45 -10.49
CA ALA A 36 -1.76 12.97 -11.59
C ALA A 36 -1.59 14.48 -11.53
N GLU A 37 -2.65 15.22 -11.18
CA GLU A 37 -2.58 16.67 -10.98
C GLU A 37 -1.61 17.07 -9.85
N ARG A 38 -1.60 16.31 -8.76
CA ARG A 38 -0.81 16.63 -7.54
C ARG A 38 0.61 16.06 -7.57
N LEU A 39 0.85 15.00 -8.31
CA LEU A 39 2.14 14.31 -8.41
C LEU A 39 3.00 14.83 -9.55
N ARG A 40 2.51 15.77 -10.36
CA ARG A 40 3.27 16.34 -11.48
C ARG A 40 4.51 17.08 -10.99
N THR A 41 5.64 16.77 -11.61
CA THR A 41 6.94 17.43 -11.38
C THR A 41 7.43 18.02 -12.69
N ALA A 42 8.56 18.73 -12.68
CA ALA A 42 9.17 19.28 -13.88
C ALA A 42 9.54 18.18 -14.90
N ASP A 43 9.96 17.01 -14.38
CA ASP A 43 10.49 15.90 -15.18
C ASP A 43 9.49 14.72 -15.34
N GLY A 44 8.22 14.93 -15.00
CA GLY A 44 7.17 13.89 -15.11
C GLY A 44 6.30 13.78 -13.87
N PHE A 45 6.31 12.63 -13.20
CA PHE A 45 5.51 12.38 -12.00
C PHE A 45 6.37 11.90 -10.83
N ALA A 46 6.00 12.30 -9.62
CA ALA A 46 6.68 11.85 -8.40
C ALA A 46 6.61 10.31 -8.22
N TYR A 47 5.51 9.70 -8.67
CA TYR A 47 5.31 8.25 -8.77
C TYR A 47 4.71 7.90 -10.12
N PRO A 48 5.02 6.71 -10.71
CA PRO A 48 4.43 6.25 -11.95
C PRO A 48 2.90 6.17 -11.83
N LEU A 49 2.17 6.75 -12.78
CA LEU A 49 0.69 6.71 -12.76
C LEU A 49 0.16 5.26 -12.85
N ARG A 50 0.89 4.37 -13.52
CA ARG A 50 0.56 2.94 -13.57
C ARG A 50 0.60 2.31 -12.18
N ALA A 51 1.61 2.62 -11.35
CA ALA A 51 1.68 2.13 -9.96
C ALA A 51 0.55 2.72 -9.11
N CYS A 52 0.23 4.01 -9.27
CA CYS A 52 -0.88 4.65 -8.58
C CYS A 52 -2.23 4.02 -8.97
N HIS A 53 -2.45 3.77 -10.26
CA HIS A 53 -3.66 3.12 -10.76
C HIS A 53 -3.83 1.73 -10.13
N GLU A 54 -2.82 0.88 -10.24
CA GLU A 54 -2.84 -0.47 -9.69
C GLU A 54 -3.08 -0.48 -8.17
N ALA A 55 -2.46 0.44 -7.43
CA ALA A 55 -2.64 0.56 -5.99
C ALA A 55 -4.09 0.95 -5.61
N VAL A 56 -4.71 1.86 -6.36
CA VAL A 56 -6.12 2.26 -6.16
C VAL A 56 -7.06 1.11 -6.50
N VAL A 57 -6.83 0.41 -7.63
CA VAL A 57 -7.60 -0.77 -8.04
C VAL A 57 -7.50 -1.86 -6.97
N ASN A 58 -6.28 -2.19 -6.51
CA ASN A 58 -6.05 -3.16 -5.44
C ASN A 58 -6.81 -2.81 -4.16
N ALA A 59 -6.78 -1.55 -3.75
CA ALA A 59 -7.48 -1.11 -2.55
C ALA A 59 -9.00 -1.34 -2.66
N LEU A 60 -9.61 -1.06 -3.81
CA LEU A 60 -11.04 -1.30 -4.04
C LEU A 60 -11.36 -2.79 -4.26
N GLN A 61 -10.52 -3.51 -5.01
CA GLN A 61 -10.68 -4.94 -5.28
C GLN A 61 -10.64 -5.78 -4.01
N HIS A 62 -9.69 -5.48 -3.10
CA HIS A 62 -9.46 -6.24 -1.88
C HIS A 62 -10.12 -5.65 -0.63
N ARG A 63 -10.88 -4.55 -0.79
CA ARG A 63 -11.62 -3.94 0.32
C ARG A 63 -12.55 -4.94 0.98
N ASP A 64 -12.71 -4.81 2.28
CA ASP A 64 -13.71 -5.55 3.01
C ASP A 64 -15.11 -4.98 2.75
N TYR A 65 -15.94 -5.76 2.05
CA TYR A 65 -17.35 -5.43 1.75
C TYR A 65 -18.33 -6.12 2.70
N SER A 66 -17.85 -6.80 3.74
CA SER A 66 -18.68 -7.38 4.80
C SER A 66 -19.41 -6.28 5.58
N PRO A 67 -20.42 -6.64 6.39
CA PRO A 67 -21.10 -5.69 7.28
C PRO A 67 -20.13 -4.92 8.18
N GLU A 68 -19.07 -5.56 8.65
CA GLU A 68 -18.04 -5.01 9.52
C GLU A 68 -17.22 -3.92 8.79
N GLY A 69 -16.93 -4.12 7.49
CA GLY A 69 -16.20 -3.18 6.66
C GLY A 69 -17.03 -1.99 6.15
N ARG A 70 -18.34 -1.99 6.30
CA ARG A 70 -19.23 -0.96 5.73
C ARG A 70 -19.04 0.45 6.29
N GLY A 71 -18.53 0.56 7.51
CA GLY A 71 -18.29 1.83 8.21
C GLY A 71 -17.01 2.54 7.78
N SER A 72 -16.13 1.87 7.02
CA SER A 72 -14.80 2.37 6.66
C SER A 72 -14.68 2.66 5.17
N GLN A 73 -13.86 3.62 4.79
CA GLN A 73 -13.63 4.05 3.40
C GLN A 73 -12.17 3.79 3.00
N VAL A 74 -11.91 3.67 1.69
CA VAL A 74 -10.54 3.69 1.19
C VAL A 74 -9.99 5.10 1.37
N ARG A 75 -8.77 5.23 1.89
CA ARG A 75 -8.13 6.52 2.10
C ARG A 75 -6.86 6.60 1.26
N ILE A 76 -6.66 7.75 0.65
CA ILE A 76 -5.44 8.12 -0.06
C ILE A 76 -4.91 9.38 0.62
N ASP A 77 -3.76 9.27 1.26
CA ASP A 77 -3.11 10.37 1.96
C ASP A 77 -1.82 10.73 1.23
N LEU A 78 -1.76 11.92 0.64
CA LEU A 78 -0.59 12.45 -0.04
C LEU A 78 0.18 13.37 0.92
N PHE A 79 1.38 12.93 1.27
CA PHE A 79 2.38 13.69 2.05
C PHE A 79 3.47 14.24 1.13
N ASP A 80 4.30 15.12 1.65
CA ASP A 80 5.41 15.68 0.89
C ASP A 80 6.46 14.63 0.53
N ASP A 81 6.65 13.61 1.38
CA ASP A 81 7.65 12.56 1.27
C ASP A 81 7.11 11.21 0.79
N ARG A 82 5.79 11.00 0.82
CA ARG A 82 5.17 9.71 0.51
C ARG A 82 3.71 9.80 0.10
N LEU A 83 3.23 8.75 -0.56
CA LEU A 83 1.82 8.47 -0.83
C LEU A 83 1.41 7.24 -0.02
N GLU A 84 0.34 7.34 0.76
CA GLU A 84 -0.25 6.21 1.51
C GLU A 84 -1.64 5.89 0.98
N ILE A 85 -1.91 4.61 0.73
CA ILE A 85 -3.24 4.11 0.35
C ILE A 85 -3.67 3.10 1.39
N LEU A 86 -4.68 3.44 2.18
CA LEU A 86 -5.24 2.59 3.23
C LEU A 86 -6.52 1.92 2.73
N ASN A 87 -6.53 0.60 2.81
CA ASN A 87 -7.66 -0.25 2.45
C ASN A 87 -8.28 -0.88 3.71
N PRO A 88 -9.59 -0.71 3.97
CA PRO A 88 -10.28 -1.42 5.05
C PRO A 88 -10.29 -2.93 4.85
N GLY A 89 -9.96 -3.66 5.90
CA GLY A 89 -9.83 -5.12 5.93
C GLY A 89 -8.37 -5.56 5.80
N GLY A 90 -7.87 -6.36 6.76
CA GLY A 90 -6.55 -6.96 6.72
C GLY A 90 -6.38 -7.95 5.56
N PHE A 91 -5.26 -8.60 5.45
CA PHE A 91 -5.03 -9.63 4.43
C PHE A 91 -6.08 -10.75 4.52
N PHE A 92 -6.61 -11.15 3.37
CA PHE A 92 -7.64 -12.17 3.31
C PHE A 92 -7.00 -13.57 3.22
N ARG A 93 -7.36 -14.46 4.18
CA ARG A 93 -6.94 -15.87 4.21
C ARG A 93 -5.44 -16.08 4.07
N ALA A 94 -4.67 -15.65 5.06
CA ALA A 94 -3.22 -15.92 5.08
C ALA A 94 -2.60 -15.78 3.67
N ALA A 95 -2.97 -14.71 2.95
CA ALA A 95 -2.18 -14.23 1.84
C ALA A 95 -0.84 -13.89 2.48
N VAL A 96 -0.04 -14.93 2.61
CA VAL A 96 1.22 -14.90 3.32
C VAL A 96 2.02 -13.79 2.68
N TYR A 97 2.53 -12.96 3.50
CA TYR A 97 3.42 -11.82 3.32
C TYR A 97 4.69 -12.13 2.51
N ASN A 98 4.67 -13.19 1.73
CA ASN A 98 5.82 -13.61 0.97
C ASN A 98 5.62 -13.18 -0.48
N ARG A 99 6.28 -12.06 -0.87
CA ARG A 99 6.44 -11.63 -2.28
C ARG A 99 6.90 -12.76 -3.22
N GLN A 100 7.24 -13.93 -2.68
CA GLN A 100 7.70 -15.12 -3.40
C GLN A 100 6.63 -16.20 -3.60
N ILE A 101 5.41 -16.04 -3.05
CA ILE A 101 4.34 -17.00 -3.34
C ILE A 101 3.69 -16.62 -4.66
N HIS A 102 4.29 -17.12 -5.72
CA HIS A 102 3.73 -17.17 -7.05
C HIS A 102 2.47 -18.06 -7.04
N GLY A 103 1.32 -17.45 -7.24
CA GLY A 103 0.10 -18.16 -7.55
C GLY A 103 -0.85 -18.36 -6.37
N LEU A 104 -2.07 -17.90 -6.54
CA LEU A 104 -3.24 -17.98 -5.67
C LEU A 104 -3.29 -16.96 -4.52
N ALA A 105 -3.16 -15.66 -4.85
CA ALA A 105 -3.77 -14.64 -4.02
C ALA A 105 -5.26 -14.96 -3.88
N ALA A 106 -5.71 -15.34 -2.68
CA ALA A 106 -7.11 -15.61 -2.45
C ALA A 106 -7.88 -14.30 -2.70
N LEU A 107 -8.66 -14.26 -3.77
CA LEU A 107 -9.44 -13.10 -4.12
C LEU A 107 -10.56 -12.91 -3.10
N ARG A 108 -10.52 -11.82 -2.33
CA ARG A 108 -11.59 -11.49 -1.39
C ARG A 108 -12.92 -11.27 -2.13
N ASN A 109 -12.87 -10.63 -3.28
CA ASN A 109 -14.03 -10.19 -4.07
C ASN A 109 -13.94 -10.70 -5.52
N ALA A 110 -13.98 -12.02 -5.72
CA ALA A 110 -13.76 -12.66 -7.03
C ALA A 110 -14.71 -12.16 -8.13
N ASN A 111 -15.99 -11.89 -7.81
CA ASN A 111 -16.94 -11.36 -8.80
C ASN A 111 -16.58 -9.92 -9.20
N LEU A 112 -16.18 -9.09 -8.26
CA LEU A 112 -15.72 -7.72 -8.56
C LEU A 112 -14.47 -7.76 -9.43
N THR A 113 -13.52 -8.63 -9.12
CA THR A 113 -12.31 -8.85 -9.93
C THR A 113 -12.66 -9.12 -11.39
N ARG A 114 -13.52 -10.09 -11.66
CA ARG A 114 -13.95 -10.43 -13.03
C ARG A 114 -14.63 -9.27 -13.76
N ILE A 115 -15.45 -8.49 -13.05
CA ILE A 115 -16.09 -7.30 -13.64
C ILE A 115 -15.02 -6.27 -14.04
N LEU A 116 -14.04 -6.00 -13.17
CA LEU A 116 -12.98 -5.03 -13.44
C LEU A 116 -12.04 -5.46 -14.57
N GLU A 117 -11.76 -6.76 -14.70
CA GLU A 117 -10.99 -7.35 -15.81
C GLU A 117 -11.68 -7.19 -17.18
N CYS A 118 -13.02 -7.07 -17.19
CA CYS A 118 -13.80 -6.88 -18.40
C CYS A 118 -14.21 -5.42 -18.64
N THR A 119 -13.93 -4.51 -17.69
CA THR A 119 -14.36 -3.12 -17.78
C THR A 119 -13.28 -2.29 -18.46
N PRO A 120 -13.56 -1.64 -19.62
CA PRO A 120 -12.59 -0.78 -20.29
C PRO A 120 -12.12 0.37 -19.39
N CYS A 121 -10.84 0.72 -19.51
CA CYS A 121 -10.27 1.93 -18.94
C CYS A 121 -10.34 3.04 -19.98
N PRO A 122 -11.04 4.18 -19.73
CA PRO A 122 -11.30 5.21 -20.75
C PRO A 122 -10.05 5.88 -21.30
N ASP A 123 -9.01 6.06 -20.48
CA ASP A 123 -7.77 6.76 -20.81
C ASP A 123 -6.60 5.79 -20.86
N ALA A 124 -6.37 5.14 -22.00
CA ALA A 124 -5.45 4.02 -22.15
C ALA A 124 -3.98 4.37 -22.45
N ASP A 125 -3.62 5.64 -22.71
CA ASP A 125 -2.28 6.00 -23.23
C ASP A 125 -1.11 5.66 -22.29
N GLU A 126 -1.33 5.59 -20.97
CA GLU A 126 -0.33 5.15 -19.97
C GLU A 126 -0.90 4.13 -18.97
N ARG A 127 -2.10 3.61 -19.22
CA ARG A 127 -2.86 2.73 -18.33
C ARG A 127 -3.27 1.45 -19.03
N PRO A 128 -3.59 0.38 -18.29
CA PRO A 128 -4.08 -0.86 -18.88
C PRO A 128 -5.38 -0.62 -19.68
N GLY A 129 -5.61 -1.42 -20.72
CA GLY A 129 -6.82 -1.34 -21.55
C GLY A 129 -8.12 -1.65 -20.81
N THR A 130 -8.00 -2.27 -19.60
CA THR A 130 -9.12 -2.53 -18.68
C THR A 130 -8.79 -1.95 -17.30
N VAL A 131 -9.80 -1.77 -16.46
CA VAL A 131 -9.63 -1.23 -15.09
C VAL A 131 -8.68 -2.10 -14.26
N LEU A 132 -8.77 -3.41 -14.40
CA LEU A 132 -7.84 -4.38 -13.84
C LEU A 132 -7.25 -5.22 -14.99
N GLU A 133 -5.93 -5.27 -15.07
CA GLU A 133 -5.24 -6.07 -16.08
C GLU A 133 -5.32 -7.57 -15.70
N PRO A 134 -5.88 -8.44 -16.58
CA PRO A 134 -6.07 -9.86 -16.26
C PRO A 134 -4.74 -10.57 -15.98
N GLY A 135 -4.71 -11.40 -14.93
CA GLY A 135 -3.56 -12.24 -14.60
C GLY A 135 -2.37 -11.52 -13.99
N THR A 136 -2.47 -10.23 -13.70
CA THR A 136 -1.39 -9.48 -13.04
C THR A 136 -1.36 -9.71 -11.54
N GLN A 137 -0.15 -9.76 -11.00
CA GLN A 137 0.09 -9.71 -9.56
C GLN A 137 0.28 -8.24 -9.18
N GLY A 138 -0.77 -7.60 -8.68
CA GLY A 138 -0.81 -6.16 -8.47
C GLY A 138 0.39 -5.56 -7.74
N LEU A 139 0.83 -6.17 -6.62
CA LEU A 139 2.00 -5.70 -5.89
C LEU A 139 3.31 -5.84 -6.69
N LEU A 140 3.45 -6.88 -7.50
CA LEU A 140 4.63 -7.04 -8.35
C LEU A 140 4.67 -5.97 -9.43
N LEU A 141 3.54 -5.71 -10.09
CA LEU A 141 3.42 -4.66 -11.10
C LEU A 141 3.72 -3.27 -10.52
N ILE A 142 3.25 -3.00 -9.30
CA ILE A 142 3.55 -1.75 -8.58
C ILE A 142 5.06 -1.63 -8.35
N ASP A 143 5.70 -2.67 -7.82
CA ASP A 143 7.14 -2.66 -7.54
C ASP A 143 7.96 -2.50 -8.83
N GLU A 144 7.62 -3.22 -9.91
CA GLU A 144 8.28 -3.09 -11.22
C GLU A 144 8.15 -1.66 -11.78
N ALA A 145 6.96 -1.05 -11.68
CA ALA A 145 6.75 0.30 -12.16
C ALA A 145 7.53 1.34 -11.32
N LEU A 146 7.58 1.18 -9.99
CA LEU A 146 8.36 2.04 -9.10
C LEU A 146 9.86 1.90 -9.38
N GLU A 147 10.37 0.67 -9.52
CA GLU A 147 11.77 0.39 -9.80
C GLU A 147 12.20 0.98 -11.16
N ALA A 148 11.37 0.82 -12.21
CA ALA A 148 11.60 1.41 -13.52
C ALA A 148 11.68 2.95 -13.49
N ALA A 149 11.00 3.59 -12.54
CA ALA A 149 11.05 5.02 -12.30
C ALA A 149 12.15 5.46 -11.30
N GLY A 150 13.03 4.54 -10.87
CA GLY A 150 14.07 4.81 -9.88
C GLY A 150 13.51 5.15 -8.49
N ARG A 151 12.34 4.60 -8.15
CA ARG A 151 11.71 4.79 -6.84
C ARG A 151 11.88 3.56 -5.96
N PRO A 152 11.88 3.74 -4.63
CA PRO A 152 11.87 2.62 -3.69
C PRO A 152 10.64 1.74 -3.92
N ARG A 153 10.78 0.44 -3.63
CA ARG A 153 9.65 -0.49 -3.63
C ARG A 153 8.58 -0.06 -2.64
N ALA A 154 7.34 -0.42 -2.95
CA ALA A 154 6.23 -0.15 -2.05
C ALA A 154 6.39 -0.89 -0.71
N VAL A 155 6.04 -0.22 0.38
CA VAL A 155 5.97 -0.83 1.70
C VAL A 155 4.52 -1.16 2.01
N VAL A 156 4.27 -2.39 2.47
CA VAL A 156 2.94 -2.85 2.85
C VAL A 156 2.89 -3.06 4.35
N HIS A 157 1.89 -2.47 5.01
CA HIS A 157 1.60 -2.70 6.42
C HIS A 157 0.25 -3.38 6.57
N ASP A 158 0.20 -4.51 7.28
CA ASP A 158 -1.03 -5.20 7.65
C ASP A 158 -1.39 -4.90 9.11
N TRP A 159 -2.50 -4.21 9.30
CA TRP A 159 -3.02 -3.78 10.60
C TRP A 159 -4.16 -4.68 11.12
N VAL A 160 -4.29 -5.90 10.64
CA VAL A 160 -5.40 -6.81 10.97
C VAL A 160 -6.76 -6.31 10.44
N SER A 161 -7.12 -5.07 10.70
CA SER A 161 -8.39 -4.44 10.26
C SER A 161 -8.24 -3.57 9.00
N ALA A 162 -7.02 -3.33 8.54
CA ALA A 162 -6.70 -2.54 7.36
C ALA A 162 -5.35 -2.95 6.79
N VAL A 163 -5.16 -2.73 5.50
CA VAL A 163 -3.85 -2.81 4.84
C VAL A 163 -3.49 -1.42 4.34
N SER A 164 -2.26 -0.97 4.58
CA SER A 164 -1.76 0.24 3.94
C SER A 164 -0.61 -0.08 2.99
N LEU A 165 -0.63 0.57 1.83
CA LEU A 165 0.41 0.55 0.83
C LEU A 165 1.06 1.93 0.78
N VAL A 166 2.38 1.97 0.91
CA VAL A 166 3.13 3.23 1.02
C VAL A 166 4.20 3.32 -0.07
N PHE A 167 4.17 4.40 -0.85
CA PHE A 167 5.20 4.75 -1.82
C PHE A 167 6.04 5.89 -1.25
N PHE A 168 7.35 5.69 -1.11
CA PHE A 168 8.28 6.73 -0.70
C PHE A 168 8.94 7.39 -1.89
N ARG A 169 9.22 8.71 -1.82
CA ARG A 169 9.95 9.45 -2.87
C ARG A 169 11.41 9.06 -2.96
N GLU A 170 12.02 8.76 -1.81
CA GLU A 170 13.44 8.43 -1.68
C GLU A 170 13.60 7.18 -0.83
N GLU A 171 14.68 6.44 -1.03
CA GLU A 171 15.05 5.37 -0.10
C GLU A 171 15.16 5.97 1.31
N ARG A 172 14.29 5.55 2.19
CA ARG A 172 14.49 5.83 3.59
C ARG A 172 15.68 5.01 4.07
N ILE A 173 16.73 5.69 4.47
CA ILE A 173 17.62 5.12 5.49
C ILE A 173 16.73 5.03 6.72
N VAL A 174 16.17 3.84 6.96
CA VAL A 174 15.29 3.61 8.13
C VAL A 174 16.18 3.74 9.36
N HIS A 175 16.24 4.96 9.90
CA HIS A 175 16.63 5.12 11.28
C HIS A 175 15.44 4.65 12.10
N TRP A 176 15.58 3.56 12.77
CA TRP A 176 14.57 3.04 13.68
C TRP A 176 14.29 4.09 14.74
N THR A 177 13.16 4.76 14.63
CA THR A 177 12.71 5.80 15.57
C THR A 177 11.96 5.17 16.73
N ASP A 178 11.27 4.05 16.48
CA ASP A 178 10.64 3.19 17.48
C ASP A 178 11.25 1.78 17.35
N PHE A 179 12.21 1.47 18.22
CA PHE A 179 12.96 0.22 18.16
C PHE A 179 12.08 -1.03 18.22
N GLU A 180 11.05 -1.02 19.04
CA GLU A 180 10.19 -2.19 19.27
C GLU A 180 9.29 -2.44 18.08
N TYR A 181 8.66 -1.38 17.59
CA TYR A 181 7.80 -1.42 16.40
C TYR A 181 8.58 -1.77 15.12
N ASP A 182 9.70 -1.10 14.91
CA ASP A 182 10.52 -1.31 13.72
C ASP A 182 11.14 -2.71 13.69
N LEU A 183 11.53 -3.24 14.86
CA LEU A 183 12.05 -4.60 14.97
C LEU A 183 10.96 -5.65 14.72
N THR A 184 9.77 -5.49 15.31
CA THR A 184 8.67 -6.43 15.09
C THR A 184 8.21 -6.43 13.64
N THR A 185 8.18 -5.26 13.00
CA THR A 185 7.89 -5.13 11.57
C THR A 185 8.95 -5.82 10.73
N ALA A 186 10.23 -5.59 11.01
CA ALA A 186 11.32 -6.23 10.28
C ALA A 186 11.37 -7.76 10.48
N LEU A 187 11.00 -8.26 11.68
CA LEU A 187 10.89 -9.70 11.96
C LEU A 187 9.64 -10.33 11.32
N SER A 188 8.57 -9.58 11.12
CA SER A 188 7.41 -10.08 10.38
C SER A 188 7.70 -10.28 8.88
N GLU A 189 8.70 -9.59 8.34
CA GLU A 189 9.16 -9.70 6.96
C GLU A 189 10.25 -10.76 6.76
N ARG A 190 10.92 -11.18 7.83
CA ARG A 190 12.08 -12.10 7.81
C ARG A 190 12.06 -13.05 8.99
N ASP A 191 12.39 -14.30 8.78
CA ASP A 191 12.47 -15.32 9.84
C ASP A 191 13.55 -15.00 10.90
N SER A 192 14.55 -14.20 10.54
CA SER A 192 15.61 -13.79 11.46
C SER A 192 16.34 -12.52 10.96
N ILE A 193 16.86 -11.74 11.89
CA ILE A 193 17.70 -10.56 11.62
C ILE A 193 18.98 -10.66 12.44
N ALA A 194 20.12 -10.42 11.79
CA ALA A 194 21.40 -10.43 12.49
C ALA A 194 21.51 -9.25 13.48
N LEU A 195 22.04 -9.51 14.68
CA LEU A 195 22.23 -8.49 15.70
C LEU A 195 23.04 -7.27 15.20
N THR A 196 24.00 -7.49 14.32
CA THR A 196 24.79 -6.41 13.68
C THR A 196 23.94 -5.51 12.80
N GLU A 197 22.94 -6.06 12.12
CA GLU A 197 21.98 -5.32 11.30
C GLU A 197 21.04 -4.51 12.20
N ILE A 198 20.54 -5.11 13.28
CA ILE A 198 19.70 -4.42 14.27
C ILE A 198 20.44 -3.22 14.88
N VAL A 199 21.71 -3.39 15.25
CA VAL A 199 22.55 -2.30 15.78
C VAL A 199 22.74 -1.19 14.75
N ARG A 200 23.00 -1.55 13.50
CA ARG A 200 23.19 -0.59 12.42
C ARG A 200 21.92 0.21 12.13
N CYS A 201 20.76 -0.45 12.02
CA CYS A 201 19.48 0.20 11.69
C CYS A 201 18.96 1.07 12.83
N SER A 202 19.13 0.62 14.08
CA SER A 202 18.66 1.36 15.26
C SER A 202 19.56 2.54 15.64
N GLY A 203 20.81 2.58 15.19
CA GLY A 203 21.80 3.55 15.64
C GLY A 203 22.15 3.46 17.13
N LEU A 204 21.68 2.41 17.82
CA LEU A 204 21.90 2.19 19.24
C LEU A 204 23.18 1.39 19.49
N SER A 205 23.74 1.50 20.69
CA SER A 205 24.85 0.64 21.09
C SER A 205 24.40 -0.83 21.17
N ARG A 206 25.34 -1.76 20.95
CA ARG A 206 25.06 -3.20 21.07
C ARG A 206 24.47 -3.59 22.43
N SER A 207 24.98 -2.99 23.52
CA SER A 207 24.46 -3.21 24.87
C SER A 207 23.03 -2.73 25.05
N THR A 208 22.70 -1.57 24.48
CA THR A 208 21.34 -1.01 24.51
C THR A 208 20.37 -1.87 23.70
N VAL A 209 20.77 -2.34 22.51
CA VAL A 209 19.97 -3.26 21.69
C VAL A 209 19.69 -4.55 22.46
N LEU A 210 20.71 -5.17 23.06
CA LEU A 210 20.52 -6.40 23.83
C LEU A 210 19.62 -6.20 25.05
N ALA A 211 19.69 -5.06 25.73
CA ALA A 211 18.82 -4.75 26.86
C ALA A 211 17.35 -4.60 26.42
N LYS A 212 17.12 -3.94 25.27
CA LYS A 212 15.77 -3.80 24.69
C LYS A 212 15.21 -5.14 24.22
N LEU A 213 16.00 -5.96 23.52
CA LEU A 213 15.60 -7.30 23.10
C LEU A 213 15.19 -8.19 24.28
N ARG A 214 15.95 -8.16 25.39
CA ARG A 214 15.59 -8.90 26.61
C ARG A 214 14.23 -8.47 27.16
N ARG A 215 13.96 -7.15 27.22
CA ARG A 215 12.66 -6.63 27.68
C ARG A 215 11.50 -7.10 26.78
N MET A 216 11.71 -7.12 25.47
CA MET A 216 10.69 -7.60 24.52
C MET A 216 10.41 -9.09 24.74
N ILE A 217 11.45 -9.92 24.88
CA ILE A 217 11.31 -11.35 25.18
C ILE A 217 10.59 -11.57 26.52
N ASP A 218 10.96 -10.82 27.57
CA ASP A 218 10.33 -10.90 28.90
C ASP A 218 8.87 -10.44 28.87
N ALA A 219 8.51 -9.56 27.95
CA ALA A 219 7.12 -9.11 27.69
C ALA A 219 6.31 -10.06 26.80
N GLY A 220 6.94 -11.11 26.24
CA GLY A 220 6.25 -12.08 25.37
C GLY A 220 6.13 -11.65 23.90
N LEU A 221 6.95 -10.71 23.48
CA LEU A 221 7.07 -10.24 22.09
C LEU A 221 8.15 -11.00 21.32
#